data_8399506a264ce132baa62086585d1af6
#
_entry.id   8399506a264ce132baa62086585d1af6
#
_cell.length_a   1.000
_cell.length_b   1.000
_cell.length_c   1.000
_cell.angle_alpha   90.00
_cell.angle_beta   90.00
_cell.angle_gamma   90.00
#
_symmetry.space_group_name_H-M   'P 1'
#
loop_
_entity.id
_entity.type
_entity.pdbx_description
1 polymer ?
#
loop_
_entity_poly.entity_id
_entity_poly.type
_entity_poly.pdbx_seq_one_letter_code
_entity_poly.pdbx_strand_id
1 'polypeptide(L)'
;MEILTASTRDAPAISALALSVAHFFTLDKDGRGADAFLQTLQPEAVALRLQSPSFKTWGGWTRNNTLAGVVVVREDSHLFHLFVAEAFQGLGYGQQLWQHALSHIATGPEPGITVNATSHARGFYERMGFLATGPRVETRGVAFIPMQRASDASSMAYTQAAGNTPF
;
A
#
# COMPACT_ATOMS: atom_id res chain seq x y z
N MET A 1 0.52 12.74 -13.50
CA MET A 1 0.33 11.27 -13.45
C MET A 1 -1.13 10.98 -13.68
N GLU A 2 -1.45 10.03 -14.52
CA GLU A 2 -2.79 9.50 -14.74
C GLU A 2 -2.95 8.18 -13.98
N ILE A 3 -4.05 8.00 -13.25
CA ILE A 3 -4.29 6.78 -12.47
C ILE A 3 -5.38 5.98 -13.15
N LEU A 4 -5.07 4.74 -13.52
CA LEU A 4 -5.95 3.84 -14.26
C LEU A 4 -6.08 2.51 -13.53
N THR A 5 -7.26 1.88 -13.64
CA THR A 5 -7.44 0.50 -13.19
C THR A 5 -6.50 -0.42 -13.96
N ALA A 6 -5.71 -1.21 -13.24
CA ALA A 6 -4.76 -2.11 -13.83
C ALA A 6 -5.44 -3.37 -14.40
N SER A 7 -4.88 -3.88 -15.47
CA SER A 7 -5.28 -5.12 -16.15
C SER A 7 -4.13 -6.14 -16.17
N THR A 8 -4.41 -7.37 -16.60
CA THR A 8 -3.37 -8.41 -16.71
C THR A 8 -2.23 -8.04 -17.67
N ARG A 9 -2.47 -7.13 -18.62
CA ARG A 9 -1.44 -6.60 -19.53
C ARG A 9 -0.36 -5.80 -18.78
N ASP A 10 -0.71 -5.25 -17.62
CA ASP A 10 0.17 -4.40 -16.82
C ASP A 10 1.05 -5.22 -15.87
N ALA A 11 0.80 -6.54 -15.76
CA ALA A 11 1.51 -7.41 -14.83
C ALA A 11 3.04 -7.36 -14.97
N PRO A 12 3.64 -7.37 -16.18
CA PRO A 12 5.09 -7.23 -16.31
C PRO A 12 5.63 -5.90 -15.79
N ALA A 13 4.95 -4.79 -16.07
CA ALA A 13 5.37 -3.46 -15.61
C ALA A 13 5.22 -3.32 -14.08
N ILE A 14 4.12 -3.84 -13.52
CA ILE A 14 3.89 -3.85 -12.07
C ILE A 14 4.93 -4.72 -11.37
N SER A 15 5.22 -5.91 -11.90
CA SER A 15 6.26 -6.78 -11.37
C SER A 15 7.64 -6.11 -11.37
N ALA A 16 8.04 -5.52 -12.49
CA ALA A 16 9.31 -4.84 -12.61
C ALA A 16 9.44 -3.68 -11.60
N LEU A 17 8.39 -2.88 -11.43
CA LEU A 17 8.35 -1.81 -10.44
C LEU A 17 8.44 -2.37 -9.02
N ALA A 18 7.65 -3.38 -8.67
CA ALA A 18 7.64 -4.00 -7.35
C ALA A 18 9.00 -4.59 -6.99
N LEU A 19 9.64 -5.30 -7.92
CA LEU A 19 10.97 -5.87 -7.71
C LEU A 19 12.05 -4.79 -7.56
N SER A 20 11.93 -3.66 -8.24
CA SER A 20 12.89 -2.54 -8.13
C SER A 20 12.92 -1.90 -6.74
N VAL A 21 11.83 -1.99 -5.97
CA VAL A 21 11.70 -1.43 -4.62
C VAL A 21 11.62 -2.51 -3.53
N ALA A 22 11.74 -3.78 -3.88
CA ALA A 22 11.64 -4.90 -2.95
C ALA A 22 12.69 -4.85 -1.83
N HIS A 23 13.86 -4.26 -2.08
CA HIS A 23 14.93 -4.11 -1.11
C HIS A 23 14.53 -3.31 0.14
N PHE A 24 13.49 -2.48 0.08
CA PHE A 24 12.95 -1.81 1.25
C PHE A 24 12.24 -2.78 2.22
N PHE A 25 11.76 -3.92 1.74
CA PHE A 25 11.10 -4.95 2.54
C PHE A 25 12.05 -6.04 3.01
N THR A 26 13.09 -6.35 2.24
CA THR A 26 13.98 -7.48 2.52
C THR A 26 15.02 -7.15 3.59
N LEU A 27 15.31 -8.12 4.46
CA LEU A 27 16.37 -7.98 5.47
C LEU A 27 17.75 -7.94 4.83
N ASP A 28 17.96 -8.78 3.81
CA ASP A 28 19.16 -8.75 2.98
C ASP A 28 18.88 -7.89 1.74
N LYS A 29 19.76 -6.94 1.42
CA LYS A 29 19.59 -6.03 0.29
C LYS A 29 19.50 -6.72 -1.06
N ASP A 30 20.11 -7.92 -1.19
CA ASP A 30 20.08 -8.73 -2.40
C ASP A 30 18.92 -9.73 -2.38
N GLY A 31 18.06 -9.68 -1.35
CA GLY A 31 16.85 -10.49 -1.22
C GLY A 31 17.08 -11.92 -0.73
N ARG A 32 18.27 -12.26 -0.26
CA ARG A 32 18.54 -13.60 0.27
C ARG A 32 17.65 -13.91 1.46
N GLY A 33 17.05 -15.10 1.47
CA GLY A 33 16.11 -15.54 2.50
C GLY A 33 14.68 -15.04 2.33
N ALA A 34 14.40 -14.17 1.34
CA ALA A 34 13.08 -13.61 1.06
C ALA A 34 12.40 -14.23 -0.18
N ASP A 35 12.79 -15.44 -0.57
CA ASP A 35 12.33 -16.09 -1.82
C ASP A 35 10.81 -16.15 -1.92
N ALA A 36 10.12 -16.50 -0.84
CA ALA A 36 8.67 -16.58 -0.82
C ALA A 36 8.01 -15.22 -1.10
N PHE A 37 8.54 -14.15 -0.53
CA PHE A 37 8.06 -12.78 -0.80
C PHE A 37 8.35 -12.37 -2.24
N LEU A 38 9.57 -12.53 -2.70
CA LEU A 38 9.99 -12.16 -4.07
C LEU A 38 9.20 -12.92 -5.12
N GLN A 39 8.82 -14.18 -4.84
CA GLN A 39 7.96 -14.97 -5.73
C GLN A 39 6.58 -14.34 -5.91
N THR A 40 6.02 -13.69 -4.88
CA THR A 40 4.73 -13.00 -4.96
C THR A 40 4.76 -11.75 -5.85
N LEU A 41 5.94 -11.25 -6.18
CA LEU A 41 6.14 -10.07 -7.02
C LEU A 41 6.42 -10.41 -8.48
N GLN A 42 6.57 -11.70 -8.83
CA GLN A 42 6.80 -12.15 -10.21
C GLN A 42 5.59 -11.88 -11.11
N PRO A 43 5.77 -11.74 -12.43
CA PRO A 43 4.70 -11.38 -13.36
C PRO A 43 3.48 -12.31 -13.29
N GLU A 44 3.71 -13.61 -13.12
CA GLU A 44 2.65 -14.63 -13.05
C GLU A 44 1.80 -14.44 -11.78
N ALA A 45 2.44 -14.20 -10.63
CA ALA A 45 1.76 -13.96 -9.37
C ALA A 45 0.97 -12.63 -9.41
N VAL A 46 1.54 -11.60 -10.02
CA VAL A 46 0.85 -10.32 -10.24
C VAL A 46 -0.36 -10.50 -11.14
N ALA A 47 -0.23 -11.24 -12.26
CA ALA A 47 -1.33 -11.50 -13.19
C ALA A 47 -2.49 -12.26 -12.51
N LEU A 48 -2.20 -13.26 -11.69
CA LEU A 48 -3.21 -13.98 -10.92
C LEU A 48 -3.95 -13.05 -9.93
N ARG A 49 -3.23 -12.16 -9.27
CA ARG A 49 -3.82 -11.18 -8.36
C ARG A 49 -4.73 -10.19 -9.09
N LEU A 50 -4.34 -9.72 -10.27
CA LEU A 50 -5.14 -8.83 -11.11
C LEU A 50 -6.46 -9.46 -11.59
N GLN A 51 -6.52 -10.79 -11.66
CA GLN A 51 -7.75 -11.53 -12.00
C GLN A 51 -8.64 -11.82 -10.80
N SER A 52 -8.13 -11.67 -9.59
CA SER A 52 -8.86 -11.99 -8.36
C SER A 52 -9.80 -10.85 -7.96
N PRO A 53 -11.10 -11.12 -7.71
CA PRO A 53 -12.04 -10.11 -7.24
C PRO A 53 -11.73 -9.57 -5.83
N SER A 54 -10.89 -10.28 -5.06
CA SER A 54 -10.46 -9.83 -3.73
C SER A 54 -9.47 -8.67 -3.79
N PHE A 55 -8.90 -8.36 -4.94
CA PHE A 55 -7.92 -7.28 -5.10
C PHE A 55 -8.41 -6.21 -6.07
N LYS A 56 -8.24 -4.96 -5.67
CA LYS A 56 -8.39 -3.79 -6.52
C LYS A 56 -7.01 -3.18 -6.75
N THR A 57 -6.64 -2.96 -8.00
CA THR A 57 -5.32 -2.48 -8.37
C THR A 57 -5.42 -1.30 -9.34
N TRP A 58 -4.68 -0.23 -9.04
CA TRP A 58 -4.53 0.93 -9.92
C TRP A 58 -3.07 1.25 -10.15
N GLY A 59 -2.73 1.53 -11.38
CA GLY A 59 -1.41 2.00 -11.81
C GLY A 59 -1.41 3.51 -12.05
N GLY A 60 -0.36 4.18 -11.61
CA GLY A 60 -0.10 5.59 -11.90
C GLY A 60 0.90 5.74 -13.04
N TRP A 61 0.46 6.29 -14.16
CA TRP A 61 1.23 6.40 -15.40
C TRP A 61 1.66 7.84 -15.68
N THR A 62 2.91 8.02 -16.12
CA THR A 62 3.39 9.31 -16.60
C THR A 62 2.90 9.57 -18.02
N ARG A 63 3.07 10.80 -18.51
CA ARG A 63 2.77 11.17 -19.90
C ARG A 63 3.55 10.35 -20.93
N ASN A 64 4.72 9.84 -20.56
CA ASN A 64 5.57 9.01 -21.41
C ASN A 64 5.24 7.52 -21.30
N ASN A 65 4.06 7.18 -20.77
CA ASN A 65 3.61 5.80 -20.57
C ASN A 65 4.55 4.94 -19.70
N THR A 66 5.20 5.56 -18.71
CA THR A 66 6.00 4.87 -17.71
C THR A 66 5.18 4.66 -16.44
N LEU A 67 5.17 3.46 -15.90
CA LEU A 67 4.51 3.18 -14.61
C LEU A 67 5.34 3.79 -13.47
N ALA A 68 4.82 4.85 -12.88
CA ALA A 68 5.47 5.55 -11.78
C ALA A 68 5.15 4.95 -10.41
N GLY A 69 3.99 4.31 -10.27
CA GLY A 69 3.59 3.69 -9.03
C GLY A 69 2.38 2.79 -9.20
N VAL A 70 2.11 1.97 -8.19
CA VAL A 70 0.97 1.06 -8.15
C VAL A 70 0.41 1.02 -6.73
N VAL A 71 -0.90 0.96 -6.61
CA VAL A 71 -1.62 0.72 -5.36
C VAL A 71 -2.50 -0.51 -5.49
N VAL A 72 -2.45 -1.38 -4.50
CA VAL A 72 -3.22 -2.63 -4.43
C VAL A 72 -3.94 -2.69 -3.09
N VAL A 73 -5.25 -2.84 -3.11
CA VAL A 73 -6.07 -3.02 -1.90
C VAL A 73 -6.72 -4.39 -1.96
N ARG A 74 -6.66 -5.11 -0.84
CA ARG A 74 -7.29 -6.40 -0.66
C ARG A 74 -8.54 -6.26 0.20
N GLU A 75 -9.67 -6.80 -0.28
CA GLU A 75 -10.96 -6.88 0.45
C GLU A 75 -11.41 -5.55 1.06
N ASP A 76 -11.07 -4.43 0.40
CA ASP A 76 -11.38 -3.06 0.83
C ASP A 76 -10.90 -2.68 2.25
N SER A 77 -10.06 -3.51 2.88
CA SER A 77 -9.66 -3.39 4.29
C SER A 77 -8.16 -3.45 4.52
N HIS A 78 -7.37 -3.92 3.54
CA HIS A 78 -5.92 -4.01 3.66
C HIS A 78 -5.22 -3.37 2.47
N LEU A 79 -4.42 -2.34 2.73
CA LEU A 79 -3.52 -1.78 1.73
C LEU A 79 -2.36 -2.76 1.52
N PHE A 80 -2.51 -3.60 0.51
CA PHE A 80 -1.63 -4.74 0.26
C PHE A 80 -0.28 -4.31 -0.31
N HIS A 81 -0.30 -3.41 -1.30
CA HIS A 81 0.91 -2.79 -1.86
C HIS A 81 0.66 -1.31 -2.16
N LEU A 82 1.64 -0.48 -1.88
CA LEU A 82 1.76 0.87 -2.40
C LEU A 82 3.24 1.08 -2.75
N PHE A 83 3.55 0.94 -4.01
CA PHE A 83 4.91 1.08 -4.53
C PHE A 83 5.00 2.30 -5.43
N VAL A 84 6.06 3.08 -5.26
CA VAL A 84 6.43 4.19 -6.16
C VAL A 84 7.88 3.97 -6.56
N ALA A 85 8.16 3.98 -7.85
CA ALA A 85 9.52 3.84 -8.36
C ALA A 85 10.42 4.95 -7.79
N GLU A 86 11.67 4.62 -7.47
CA GLU A 86 12.58 5.53 -6.75
C GLU A 86 12.71 6.89 -7.43
N ALA A 87 12.77 6.91 -8.77
CA ALA A 87 12.84 8.14 -9.56
C ALA A 87 11.62 9.08 -9.38
N PHE A 88 10.51 8.56 -8.88
CA PHE A 88 9.26 9.30 -8.70
C PHE A 88 8.86 9.48 -7.22
N GLN A 89 9.69 9.04 -6.29
CA GLN A 89 9.47 9.26 -4.85
C GLN A 89 9.67 10.74 -4.50
N GLY A 90 8.99 11.20 -3.45
CA GLY A 90 9.04 12.59 -3.02
C GLY A 90 8.24 13.58 -3.87
N LEU A 91 7.55 13.12 -4.92
CA LEU A 91 6.74 13.96 -5.83
C LEU A 91 5.22 13.91 -5.51
N GLY A 92 4.84 13.31 -4.39
CA GLY A 92 3.43 13.19 -3.99
C GLY A 92 2.64 12.08 -4.68
N TYR A 93 3.27 11.24 -5.49
CA TYR A 93 2.58 10.20 -6.26
C TYR A 93 2.00 9.10 -5.35
N GLY A 94 2.69 8.73 -4.28
CA GLY A 94 2.16 7.79 -3.29
C GLY A 94 0.88 8.29 -2.64
N GLN A 95 0.82 9.57 -2.29
CA GLN A 95 -0.37 10.20 -1.73
C GLN A 95 -1.53 10.21 -2.73
N GLN A 96 -1.27 10.56 -4.00
CA GLN A 96 -2.30 10.56 -5.04
C GLN A 96 -2.87 9.15 -5.27
N LEU A 97 -2.01 8.13 -5.34
CA LEU A 97 -2.42 6.73 -5.47
C LEU A 97 -3.28 6.28 -4.28
N TRP A 98 -2.85 6.60 -3.07
CA TRP A 98 -3.60 6.29 -1.85
C TRP A 98 -4.97 6.96 -1.82
N GLN A 99 -5.05 8.26 -2.10
CA GLN A 99 -6.32 9.00 -2.13
C GLN A 99 -7.26 8.44 -3.19
N HIS A 100 -6.72 8.08 -4.37
CA HIS A 100 -7.51 7.44 -5.42
C HIS A 100 -8.08 6.10 -4.96
N ALA A 101 -7.26 5.22 -4.39
CA ALA A 101 -7.71 3.95 -3.86
C ALA A 101 -8.79 4.13 -2.78
N LEU A 102 -8.56 5.04 -1.83
CA LEU A 102 -9.48 5.32 -0.74
C LEU A 102 -10.87 5.77 -1.24
N SER A 103 -10.93 6.52 -2.34
CA SER A 103 -12.20 6.96 -2.94
C SER A 103 -12.95 5.86 -3.69
N HIS A 104 -12.32 4.71 -3.96
CA HIS A 104 -12.88 3.60 -4.74
C HIS A 104 -13.10 2.31 -3.94
N ILE A 105 -12.79 2.31 -2.65
CA ILE A 105 -13.03 1.17 -1.77
C ILE A 105 -14.20 1.46 -0.83
N ALA A 106 -14.91 0.41 -0.44
CA ALA A 106 -15.96 0.51 0.57
C ALA A 106 -15.31 0.53 1.96
N THR A 107 -15.24 1.71 2.60
CA THR A 107 -14.76 1.82 3.97
C THR A 107 -15.89 1.49 4.93
N GLY A 108 -15.81 0.32 5.56
CA GLY A 108 -16.70 -0.06 6.65
C GLY A 108 -16.44 0.75 7.93
N PRO A 109 -17.36 0.70 8.92
CA PRO A 109 -17.18 1.45 10.17
C PRO A 109 -15.99 0.95 11.01
N GLU A 110 -15.66 -0.32 10.95
CA GLU A 110 -14.55 -0.93 11.70
C GLU A 110 -14.11 -2.25 11.05
N PRO A 111 -12.85 -2.66 11.20
CA PRO A 111 -11.78 -2.06 12.03
C PRO A 111 -10.96 -0.95 11.32
N GLY A 112 -11.33 -0.48 10.14
CA GLY A 112 -10.56 0.44 9.34
C GLY A 112 -9.59 -0.25 8.38
N ILE A 113 -8.62 0.49 7.85
CA ILE A 113 -7.66 -0.02 6.86
C ILE A 113 -6.33 -0.34 7.53
N THR A 114 -5.80 -1.54 7.26
CA THR A 114 -4.48 -1.97 7.74
C THR A 114 -3.43 -1.90 6.63
N VAL A 115 -2.17 -1.80 7.02
CA VAL A 115 -1.00 -1.89 6.15
C VAL A 115 0.17 -2.52 6.90
N ASN A 116 1.02 -3.24 6.17
CA ASN A 116 2.34 -3.66 6.65
C ASN A 116 3.38 -2.73 6.02
N ALA A 117 3.81 -1.72 6.77
CA ALA A 117 4.70 -0.68 6.29
C ALA A 117 6.17 -1.08 6.42
N THR A 118 7.00 -0.72 5.44
CA THR A 118 8.45 -0.74 5.65
C THR A 118 8.87 0.37 6.61
N SER A 119 10.02 0.23 7.25
CA SER A 119 10.60 1.31 8.07
C SER A 119 10.82 2.58 7.24
N HIS A 120 11.19 2.43 5.96
CA HIS A 120 11.35 3.52 5.00
C HIS A 120 10.03 4.30 4.75
N ALA A 121 8.90 3.59 4.70
CA ALA A 121 7.59 4.19 4.40
C ALA A 121 6.78 4.59 5.64
N ARG A 122 7.25 4.28 6.85
CA ARG A 122 6.51 4.54 8.09
C ARG A 122 6.03 5.98 8.20
N GLY A 123 6.92 6.94 8.02
CA GLY A 123 6.58 8.36 8.12
C GLY A 123 5.56 8.81 7.07
N PHE A 124 5.56 8.21 5.88
CA PHE A 124 4.52 8.44 4.88
C PHE A 124 3.15 7.99 5.39
N TYR A 125 3.05 6.78 5.95
CA TYR A 125 1.79 6.25 6.46
C TYR A 125 1.30 7.01 7.70
N GLU A 126 2.20 7.46 8.58
CA GLU A 126 1.84 8.30 9.72
C GLU A 126 1.18 9.61 9.26
N ARG A 127 1.72 10.25 8.22
CA ARG A 127 1.09 11.46 7.62
C ARG A 127 -0.26 11.17 6.97
N MET A 128 -0.52 9.94 6.55
CA MET A 128 -1.82 9.50 6.01
C MET A 128 -2.80 9.03 7.09
N GLY A 129 -2.47 9.19 8.37
CA GLY A 129 -3.33 8.87 9.50
C GLY A 129 -3.24 7.43 10.01
N PHE A 130 -2.24 6.65 9.56
CA PHE A 130 -1.99 5.32 10.11
C PHE A 130 -1.17 5.42 11.40
N LEU A 131 -1.47 4.53 12.34
CA LEU A 131 -0.72 4.34 13.58
C LEU A 131 -0.21 2.90 13.67
N ALA A 132 1.00 2.73 14.20
CA ALA A 132 1.54 1.40 14.46
C ALA A 132 0.68 0.66 15.48
N THR A 133 0.33 -0.59 15.17
CA THR A 133 -0.47 -1.46 16.05
C THR A 133 0.37 -2.49 16.79
N GLY A 134 1.67 -2.56 16.48
CA GLY A 134 2.63 -3.44 17.10
C GLY A 134 4.05 -3.08 16.73
N PRO A 135 5.05 -3.80 17.29
CA PRO A 135 6.44 -3.58 16.97
C PRO A 135 6.77 -4.04 15.53
N ARG A 136 7.95 -3.65 15.05
CA ARG A 136 8.51 -4.17 13.79
C ARG A 136 8.63 -5.69 13.85
N VAL A 137 8.12 -6.35 12.81
CA VAL A 137 8.14 -7.80 12.65
C VAL A 137 9.20 -8.17 11.62
N GLU A 138 10.01 -9.18 11.93
CA GLU A 138 10.95 -9.81 10.99
C GLU A 138 10.52 -11.26 10.78
N THR A 139 10.27 -11.65 9.55
CA THR A 139 9.85 -13.01 9.23
C THR A 139 10.19 -13.37 7.79
N ARG A 140 10.69 -14.58 7.56
CA ARG A 140 10.97 -15.12 6.22
C ARG A 140 11.75 -14.14 5.32
N GLY A 141 12.77 -13.49 5.87
CA GLY A 141 13.64 -12.59 5.14
C GLY A 141 13.07 -11.21 4.83
N VAL A 142 11.88 -10.87 5.36
CA VAL A 142 11.27 -9.55 5.22
C VAL A 142 11.01 -8.91 6.57
N ALA A 143 10.87 -7.58 6.58
CA ALA A 143 10.53 -6.82 7.77
C ALA A 143 9.45 -5.80 7.48
N PHE A 144 8.53 -5.62 8.43
CA PHE A 144 7.47 -4.63 8.33
C PHE A 144 6.98 -4.19 9.71
N ILE A 145 6.29 -3.06 9.74
CA ILE A 145 5.59 -2.52 10.90
C ILE A 145 4.09 -2.60 10.61
N PRO A 146 3.30 -3.35 11.40
CA PRO A 146 1.86 -3.37 11.24
C PRO A 146 1.28 -2.02 11.65
N MET A 147 0.45 -1.44 10.78
CA MET A 147 -0.18 -0.14 11.03
C MET A 147 -1.66 -0.20 10.66
N GLN A 148 -2.45 0.67 11.27
CA GLN A 148 -3.88 0.79 11.00
C GLN A 148 -4.30 2.25 10.97
N ARG A 149 -5.19 2.58 10.05
CA ARG A 149 -5.91 3.84 9.98
C ARG A 149 -7.37 3.58 10.36
N ALA A 150 -7.88 4.29 11.38
CA ALA A 150 -9.29 4.24 11.74
C ALA A 150 -10.17 4.70 10.56
N SER A 151 -11.40 4.16 10.48
CA SER A 151 -12.39 4.66 9.54
C SER A 151 -12.79 6.12 9.87
N ASP A 152 -13.18 6.89 8.84
CA ASP A 152 -13.60 8.29 9.05
C ASP A 152 -14.81 8.39 9.99
N ALA A 153 -15.67 7.36 10.05
CA ALA A 153 -16.78 7.28 10.99
C ALA A 153 -16.32 7.24 12.46
N SER A 154 -15.24 6.52 12.77
CA SER A 154 -14.66 6.46 14.13
C SER A 154 -13.95 7.76 14.51
N SER A 155 -13.35 8.45 13.56
CA SER A 155 -12.73 9.77 13.79
C SER A 155 -13.77 10.81 14.17
N MET A 156 -14.95 10.83 13.56
CA MET A 156 -16.05 11.73 13.93
C MET A 156 -16.62 11.46 15.33
N ALA A 157 -16.73 10.18 15.72
CA ALA A 157 -17.21 9.81 17.06
C ALA A 157 -16.26 10.30 18.18
N TYR A 158 -14.95 10.24 17.94
CA TYR A 158 -13.95 10.70 18.89
C TYR A 158 -13.96 12.25 19.08
N THR A 159 -14.22 12.97 17.99
CA THR A 159 -14.34 14.45 18.04
C THR A 159 -15.62 14.90 18.76
N GLN A 160 -16.72 14.16 18.64
CA GLN A 160 -17.96 14.46 19.39
C GLN A 160 -17.85 14.11 20.88
N ALA A 161 -17.13 13.04 21.23
CA ALA A 161 -16.92 12.67 22.64
C ALA A 161 -16.01 13.66 23.40
N ALA A 162 -15.06 14.27 22.71
CA ALA A 162 -14.18 15.29 23.32
C ALA A 162 -14.81 16.68 23.48
N GLY A 163 -15.96 16.93 22.83
CA GLY A 163 -16.67 18.21 22.87
C GLY A 163 -17.71 18.37 24.00
N ASN A 164 -17.93 17.33 24.79
CA ASN A 164 -19.00 17.33 25.81
C ASN A 164 -18.46 17.12 27.24
N THR A 165 -17.55 17.98 27.68
CA THR A 165 -17.21 18.07 29.11
C THR A 165 -17.98 19.27 29.68
N PRO A 166 -19.01 19.08 30.50
CA PRO A 166 -19.63 20.19 31.22
C PRO A 166 -18.69 20.64 32.33
N PHE A 167 -18.53 21.91 32.45
CA PHE A 167 -17.87 22.58 33.56
C PHE A 167 -18.62 22.31 34.87
#